data_cd4113a70c6420692a91ecb6c70d2451
#
_entry.id   cd4113a70c6420692a91ecb6c70d2451
#
_cell.length_a   1.000
_cell.length_b   1.000
_cell.length_c   1.000
_cell.angle_alpha   90.00
_cell.angle_beta   90.00
_cell.angle_gamma   90.00
#
_symmetry.space_group_name_H-M   'P 1'
#
loop_
_entity.id
_entity.type
_entity.pdbx_description
1 polymer ?
#
loop_
_entity_poly.entity_id
_entity_poly.type
_entity_poly.pdbx_seq_one_letter_code
_entity_poly.pdbx_strand_id
1 'polypeptide(L)'
;MAAELSLPSEGIAARLAGWLVPGQYSQDWVLEQLNILPYQHLLEVDYGSGKMLQAVAKKLKIGFIAGVDSSVSMYQRAIKRNRRAIEDDLLQLHIGSLYHLPYPTHYFHTIYGTNIHLSLKDPAIEFLRLSNLLRIGGRLVTILQPQWSLQEKSLRHALEKIQEYYLEAGLTDIRIRYKDADTPTAVAITGYKA
;
A
#
# COMPACT_ATOMS: atom_id res chain seq x y z
N MET A 1 4.97 36.45 -23.50
CA MET A 1 4.05 35.46 -22.95
C MET A 1 4.90 34.33 -22.41
N ALA A 2 5.11 34.30 -21.08
CA ALA A 2 5.86 33.26 -20.41
C ALA A 2 4.90 32.08 -20.15
N ALA A 3 5.26 30.90 -20.64
CA ALA A 3 4.53 29.68 -20.33
C ALA A 3 4.79 29.31 -18.85
N GLU A 4 3.77 29.41 -18.02
CA GLU A 4 3.79 28.82 -16.67
C GLU A 4 3.92 27.31 -16.80
N LEU A 5 5.11 26.80 -16.49
CA LEU A 5 5.33 25.38 -16.21
C LEU A 5 4.63 25.06 -14.90
N SER A 6 3.44 24.47 -14.97
CA SER A 6 2.78 23.89 -13.81
C SER A 6 3.68 22.78 -13.24
N LEU A 7 4.13 22.98 -12.01
CA LEU A 7 4.85 21.96 -11.25
C LEU A 7 3.97 20.69 -11.16
N PRO A 8 4.58 19.49 -11.27
CA PRO A 8 3.86 18.24 -11.07
C PRO A 8 3.24 18.22 -9.67
N SER A 9 2.02 17.71 -9.56
CA SER A 9 1.32 17.56 -8.27
C SER A 9 2.26 16.89 -7.24
N GLU A 10 2.23 17.34 -5.99
CA GLU A 10 3.10 16.86 -4.90
C GLU A 10 3.19 15.33 -4.80
N GLY A 11 2.11 14.61 -5.15
CA GLY A 11 2.08 13.15 -5.20
C GLY A 11 3.06 12.53 -6.22
N ILE A 12 3.30 13.18 -7.37
CA ILE A 12 4.25 12.67 -8.38
C ILE A 12 5.68 12.91 -7.92
N ALA A 13 5.97 14.07 -7.31
CA ALA A 13 7.29 14.38 -6.78
C ALA A 13 7.68 13.46 -5.62
N ALA A 14 6.76 13.14 -4.72
CA ALA A 14 6.97 12.18 -3.62
C ALA A 14 7.24 10.75 -4.16
N ARG A 15 6.54 10.34 -5.21
CA ARG A 15 6.74 9.03 -5.87
C ARG A 15 8.10 8.93 -6.59
N LEU A 16 8.57 10.00 -7.20
CA LEU A 16 9.89 10.04 -7.84
C LEU A 16 11.03 10.07 -6.81
N ALA A 17 10.84 10.76 -5.68
CA ALA A 17 11.83 10.81 -4.60
C ALA A 17 12.01 9.43 -3.92
N GLY A 18 10.95 8.65 -3.74
CA GLY A 18 11.01 7.29 -3.21
C GLY A 18 11.81 6.30 -4.08
N TRP A 19 12.16 6.68 -5.32
CA TRP A 19 12.94 5.86 -6.24
C TRP A 19 14.45 6.00 -6.07
N LEU A 20 14.91 7.07 -5.44
CA LEU A 20 16.32 7.46 -5.37
C LEU A 20 16.93 7.30 -3.96
N VAL A 21 16.18 6.81 -2.98
CA VAL A 21 16.65 6.74 -1.59
C VAL A 21 17.35 5.41 -1.32
N PRO A 22 18.68 5.41 -1.04
CA PRO A 22 19.37 4.26 -0.47
C PRO A 22 18.81 4.01 0.94
N GLY A 23 18.28 2.83 1.20
CA GLY A 23 17.71 2.46 2.49
C GLY A 23 16.28 1.91 2.40
N GLN A 24 15.93 1.29 1.27
CA GLN A 24 14.66 0.57 1.15
C GLN A 24 14.56 -0.45 2.30
N TYR A 25 13.39 -0.42 2.99
CA TYR A 25 13.03 -1.48 3.93
C TYR A 25 13.23 -2.86 3.27
N SER A 26 13.66 -3.84 4.02
CA SER A 26 13.75 -5.21 3.54
C SER A 26 12.36 -5.70 3.18
N GLN A 27 12.17 -6.22 1.97
CA GLN A 27 10.91 -6.86 1.55
C GLN A 27 10.48 -7.92 2.55
N ASP A 28 11.45 -8.62 3.14
CA ASP A 28 11.20 -9.67 4.12
C ASP A 28 10.50 -9.12 5.36
N TRP A 29 10.92 -7.97 5.87
CA TRP A 29 10.24 -7.35 7.01
C TRP A 29 8.78 -6.99 6.69
N VAL A 30 8.48 -6.48 5.49
CA VAL A 30 7.09 -6.21 5.09
C VAL A 30 6.29 -7.52 4.97
N LEU A 31 6.87 -8.56 4.37
CA LEU A 31 6.23 -9.87 4.29
C LEU A 31 5.92 -10.46 5.67
N GLU A 32 6.81 -10.25 6.66
CA GLU A 32 6.56 -10.61 8.05
C GLU A 32 5.37 -9.86 8.63
N GLN A 33 5.27 -8.52 8.40
CA GLN A 33 4.13 -7.73 8.86
C GLN A 33 2.83 -8.18 8.18
N LEU A 34 2.90 -8.54 6.90
CA LEU A 34 1.74 -9.05 6.16
C LEU A 34 1.31 -10.45 6.60
N ASN A 35 2.19 -11.28 7.19
CA ASN A 35 1.91 -12.64 7.69
C ASN A 35 0.94 -13.40 6.76
N ILE A 36 1.37 -13.62 5.51
CA ILE A 36 0.54 -14.09 4.41
C ILE A 36 0.27 -15.58 4.55
N LEU A 37 -1.00 -15.97 4.46
CA LEU A 37 -1.41 -17.36 4.35
C LEU A 37 -1.66 -17.74 2.89
N PRO A 38 -1.35 -18.98 2.46
CA PRO A 38 -1.32 -19.37 1.05
C PRO A 38 -2.65 -19.26 0.30
N TYR A 39 -3.77 -19.13 1.01
CA TYR A 39 -5.13 -19.08 0.46
C TYR A 39 -5.75 -17.68 0.46
N GLN A 40 -5.04 -16.68 0.95
CA GLN A 40 -5.59 -15.33 1.13
C GLN A 40 -5.79 -14.59 -0.19
N HIS A 41 -6.81 -13.74 -0.22
CA HIS A 41 -6.99 -12.70 -1.23
C HIS A 41 -6.40 -11.41 -0.68
N LEU A 42 -5.45 -10.83 -1.41
CA LEU A 42 -4.77 -9.60 -1.02
C LEU A 42 -4.99 -8.49 -2.06
N LEU A 43 -4.88 -7.24 -1.62
CA LEU A 43 -4.83 -6.06 -2.49
C LEU A 43 -3.63 -5.21 -2.12
N GLU A 44 -2.77 -4.90 -3.09
CA GLU A 44 -1.74 -3.88 -2.95
C GLU A 44 -2.21 -2.56 -3.57
N VAL A 45 -2.17 -1.50 -2.78
CA VAL A 45 -2.46 -0.13 -3.22
C VAL A 45 -1.15 0.56 -3.54
N ASP A 46 -1.07 1.25 -4.69
CA ASP A 46 0.13 1.90 -5.21
C ASP A 46 1.31 0.93 -5.37
N TYR A 47 1.09 -0.15 -6.11
CA TYR A 47 2.04 -1.23 -6.28
C TYR A 47 3.34 -0.84 -7.00
N GLY A 48 3.42 0.34 -7.61
CA GLY A 48 4.60 0.82 -8.32
C GLY A 48 5.07 -0.16 -9.40
N SER A 49 6.35 -0.55 -9.36
CA SER A 49 6.91 -1.50 -10.33
C SER A 49 6.56 -2.97 -10.06
N GLY A 50 5.69 -3.26 -9.09
CA GLY A 50 5.21 -4.60 -8.77
C GLY A 50 6.23 -5.52 -8.09
N LYS A 51 7.25 -4.97 -7.41
CA LYS A 51 8.25 -5.78 -6.68
C LYS A 51 7.61 -6.53 -5.51
N MET A 52 6.76 -5.85 -4.73
CA MET A 52 6.11 -6.47 -3.58
C MET A 52 5.02 -7.44 -4.02
N LEU A 53 4.24 -7.12 -5.07
CA LEU A 53 3.31 -8.07 -5.70
C LEU A 53 3.99 -9.39 -6.04
N GLN A 54 5.20 -9.34 -6.64
CA GLN A 54 5.98 -10.53 -6.98
C GLN A 54 6.37 -11.35 -5.74
N ALA A 55 6.76 -10.66 -4.67
CA ALA A 55 7.16 -11.33 -3.43
C ALA A 55 5.96 -11.99 -2.75
N VAL A 56 4.80 -11.31 -2.74
CA VAL A 56 3.54 -11.83 -2.18
C VAL A 56 3.00 -12.99 -3.00
N ALA A 57 2.98 -12.88 -4.34
CA ALA A 57 2.50 -13.95 -5.22
C ALA A 57 3.25 -15.28 -4.98
N LYS A 58 4.55 -15.23 -4.67
CA LYS A 58 5.34 -16.43 -4.33
C LYS A 58 4.91 -17.12 -3.03
N LYS A 59 4.18 -16.45 -2.14
CA LYS A 59 3.65 -17.01 -0.89
C LYS A 59 2.28 -17.66 -1.08
N LEU A 60 1.58 -17.30 -2.16
CA LEU A 60 0.25 -17.82 -2.46
C LEU A 60 0.34 -19.17 -3.18
N LYS A 61 -0.63 -20.08 -2.89
CA LYS A 61 -0.78 -21.38 -3.57
C LYS A 61 -2.14 -21.50 -4.26
N ILE A 62 -3.19 -21.12 -3.53
CA ILE A 62 -4.60 -21.13 -3.98
C ILE A 62 -5.28 -19.80 -3.70
N GLY A 63 -4.49 -18.80 -3.27
CA GLY A 63 -4.92 -17.44 -3.02
C GLY A 63 -4.85 -16.58 -4.27
N PHE A 64 -5.05 -15.29 -4.08
CA PHE A 64 -5.11 -14.30 -5.15
C PHE A 64 -4.55 -12.97 -4.67
N ILE A 65 -3.86 -12.24 -5.54
CA ILE A 65 -3.45 -10.87 -5.27
C ILE A 65 -3.90 -9.93 -6.39
N ALA A 66 -4.53 -8.83 -6.02
CA ALA A 66 -4.78 -7.69 -6.89
C ALA A 66 -3.80 -6.56 -6.60
N GLY A 67 -3.53 -5.74 -7.61
CA GLY A 67 -2.82 -4.48 -7.44
C GLY A 67 -3.56 -3.34 -8.13
N VAL A 68 -3.57 -2.15 -7.53
CA VAL A 68 -4.07 -0.92 -8.14
C VAL A 68 -3.02 0.18 -8.06
N ASP A 69 -2.77 0.85 -9.19
CA ASP A 69 -1.86 1.98 -9.31
C ASP A 69 -2.34 2.93 -10.40
N SER A 70 -2.18 4.23 -10.21
CA SER A 70 -2.64 5.23 -11.18
C SER A 70 -1.66 5.45 -12.36
N SER A 71 -0.44 4.92 -12.28
CA SER A 71 0.64 5.15 -13.24
C SER A 71 0.70 4.10 -14.34
N VAL A 72 0.46 4.50 -15.58
CA VAL A 72 0.60 3.63 -16.76
C VAL A 72 2.02 3.07 -16.90
N SER A 73 3.04 3.85 -16.60
CA SER A 73 4.45 3.39 -16.69
C SER A 73 4.76 2.32 -15.64
N MET A 74 4.19 2.44 -14.43
CA MET A 74 4.32 1.42 -13.39
C MET A 74 3.57 0.14 -13.76
N TYR A 75 2.36 0.26 -14.29
CA TYR A 75 1.60 -0.87 -14.80
C TYR A 75 2.40 -1.69 -15.82
N GLN A 76 2.99 -1.02 -16.83
CA GLN A 76 3.81 -1.71 -17.83
C GLN A 76 5.01 -2.45 -17.22
N ARG A 77 5.66 -1.85 -16.22
CA ARG A 77 6.78 -2.49 -15.50
C ARG A 77 6.31 -3.66 -14.64
N ALA A 78 5.17 -3.50 -13.97
CA ALA A 78 4.59 -4.53 -13.11
C ALA A 78 4.15 -5.75 -13.92
N ILE A 79 3.53 -5.58 -15.10
CA ILE A 79 3.20 -6.67 -16.03
C ILE A 79 4.46 -7.46 -16.40
N LYS A 80 5.51 -6.78 -16.87
CA LYS A 80 6.75 -7.44 -17.28
C LYS A 80 7.37 -8.24 -16.13
N ARG A 81 7.35 -7.69 -14.93
CA ARG A 81 7.91 -8.31 -13.71
C ARG A 81 7.13 -9.53 -13.25
N ASN A 82 5.80 -9.47 -13.35
CA ASN A 82 4.89 -10.44 -12.75
C ASN A 82 4.21 -11.33 -13.79
N ARG A 83 4.75 -11.42 -15.00
CA ARG A 83 4.13 -12.10 -16.14
C ARG A 83 3.63 -13.51 -15.77
N ARG A 84 4.45 -14.31 -15.11
CA ARG A 84 4.08 -15.67 -14.73
C ARG A 84 2.90 -15.72 -13.76
N ALA A 85 2.90 -14.87 -12.71
CA ALA A 85 1.81 -14.84 -11.76
C ALA A 85 0.48 -14.36 -12.38
N ILE A 86 0.56 -13.53 -13.44
CA ILE A 86 -0.61 -13.10 -14.22
C ILE A 86 -1.10 -14.24 -15.11
N GLU A 87 -0.20 -14.95 -15.80
CA GLU A 87 -0.53 -16.12 -16.65
C GLU A 87 -1.10 -17.29 -15.83
N ASP A 88 -0.68 -17.43 -14.57
CA ASP A 88 -1.17 -18.44 -13.61
C ASP A 88 -2.45 -17.99 -12.88
N ASP A 89 -3.10 -16.88 -13.27
CA ASP A 89 -4.30 -16.27 -12.64
C ASP A 89 -4.16 -15.93 -11.14
N LEU A 90 -2.93 -15.89 -10.63
CA LEU A 90 -2.64 -15.53 -9.23
C LEU A 90 -2.60 -14.03 -8.99
N LEU A 91 -2.43 -13.22 -10.05
CA LEU A 91 -2.30 -11.77 -9.95
C LEU A 91 -3.12 -11.04 -11.01
N GLN A 92 -3.89 -10.04 -10.58
CA GLN A 92 -4.54 -9.06 -11.46
C GLN A 92 -4.03 -7.65 -11.17
N LEU A 93 -3.76 -6.89 -12.24
CA LEU A 93 -3.32 -5.50 -12.17
C LEU A 93 -4.38 -4.56 -12.71
N HIS A 94 -4.67 -3.51 -11.96
CA HIS A 94 -5.60 -2.45 -12.32
C HIS A 94 -4.86 -1.12 -12.43
N ILE A 95 -5.25 -0.30 -13.44
CA ILE A 95 -4.82 1.10 -13.57
C ILE A 95 -5.95 1.99 -13.13
N GLY A 96 -5.66 3.00 -12.32
CA GLY A 96 -6.60 4.04 -11.97
C GLY A 96 -6.92 4.11 -10.48
N SER A 97 -8.18 4.42 -10.20
CA SER A 97 -8.64 4.70 -8.84
C SER A 97 -9.21 3.46 -8.15
N LEU A 98 -9.13 3.45 -6.82
CA LEU A 98 -9.77 2.48 -5.93
C LEU A 98 -11.28 2.33 -6.18
N TYR A 99 -11.94 3.39 -6.69
CA TYR A 99 -13.38 3.41 -6.95
C TYR A 99 -13.81 2.50 -8.11
N HIS A 100 -12.88 2.16 -9.00
CA HIS A 100 -13.16 1.35 -10.19
C HIS A 100 -12.72 -0.11 -10.07
N LEU A 101 -12.31 -0.54 -8.87
CA LEU A 101 -11.94 -1.93 -8.64
C LEU A 101 -13.17 -2.84 -8.76
N PRO A 102 -13.09 -3.94 -9.54
CA PRO A 102 -14.22 -4.83 -9.81
C PRO A 102 -14.42 -5.89 -8.72
N TYR A 103 -14.15 -5.54 -7.47
CA TYR A 103 -14.30 -6.47 -6.35
C TYR A 103 -15.49 -6.08 -5.47
N PRO A 104 -16.24 -7.08 -4.97
CA PRO A 104 -17.32 -6.83 -4.04
C PRO A 104 -16.78 -6.38 -2.66
N THR A 105 -17.66 -5.84 -1.84
CA THR A 105 -17.37 -5.63 -0.42
C THR A 105 -17.00 -6.95 0.27
N HIS A 106 -16.22 -6.87 1.32
CA HIS A 106 -15.82 -8.04 2.13
C HIS A 106 -15.03 -9.13 1.36
N TYR A 107 -14.25 -8.73 0.35
CA TYR A 107 -13.53 -9.66 -0.51
C TYR A 107 -12.11 -9.98 -0.02
N PHE A 108 -11.36 -8.97 0.42
CA PHE A 108 -9.95 -9.14 0.74
C PHE A 108 -9.71 -9.52 2.20
N HIS A 109 -8.76 -10.42 2.42
CA HIS A 109 -8.25 -10.79 3.74
C HIS A 109 -7.26 -9.74 4.26
N THR A 110 -6.44 -9.20 3.37
CA THR A 110 -5.42 -8.19 3.67
C THR A 110 -5.35 -7.18 2.54
N ILE A 111 -5.42 -5.90 2.90
CA ILE A 111 -5.12 -4.79 1.99
C ILE A 111 -3.87 -4.12 2.54
N TYR A 112 -2.93 -3.76 1.66
CA TYR A 112 -1.71 -3.11 2.10
C TYR A 112 -1.17 -2.13 1.07
N GLY A 113 -0.27 -1.26 1.51
CA GLY A 113 0.48 -0.39 0.63
C GLY A 113 1.49 0.45 1.39
N THR A 114 2.45 1.00 0.64
CA THR A 114 3.54 1.81 1.20
C THR A 114 3.27 3.28 0.96
N ASN A 115 3.30 4.07 2.04
CA ASN A 115 3.06 5.52 2.02
C ASN A 115 1.75 5.94 1.31
N ILE A 116 0.75 5.07 1.29
CA ILE A 116 -0.52 5.28 0.55
C ILE A 116 -1.25 6.55 1.00
N HIS A 117 -1.12 6.96 2.25
CA HIS A 117 -1.71 8.19 2.79
C HIS A 117 -1.26 9.46 2.06
N LEU A 118 -0.12 9.41 1.34
CA LEU A 118 0.41 10.52 0.55
C LEU A 118 -0.14 10.55 -0.89
N SER A 119 -0.66 9.43 -1.38
CA SER A 119 -1.16 9.27 -2.75
C SER A 119 -2.67 9.38 -2.85
N LEU A 120 -3.38 9.16 -1.76
CA LEU A 120 -4.83 9.27 -1.69
C LEU A 120 -5.26 10.74 -1.81
N LYS A 121 -6.28 11.01 -2.63
CA LYS A 121 -6.79 12.38 -2.84
C LYS A 121 -7.69 12.83 -1.69
N ASP A 122 -8.50 11.91 -1.22
CA ASP A 122 -9.37 12.07 -0.05
C ASP A 122 -9.15 10.88 0.88
N PRO A 123 -8.13 10.95 1.76
CA PRO A 123 -7.74 9.81 2.59
C PRO A 123 -8.89 9.26 3.45
N ALA A 124 -9.73 10.10 4.02
CA ALA A 124 -10.84 9.65 4.86
C ALA A 124 -11.82 8.75 4.08
N ILE A 125 -12.25 9.20 2.91
CA ILE A 125 -13.18 8.44 2.05
C ILE A 125 -12.49 7.19 1.48
N GLU A 126 -11.24 7.31 1.07
CA GLU A 126 -10.52 6.21 0.44
C GLU A 126 -10.14 5.12 1.45
N PHE A 127 -9.79 5.47 2.69
CA PHE A 127 -9.61 4.50 3.78
C PHE A 127 -10.92 3.79 4.15
N LEU A 128 -12.05 4.51 4.17
CA LEU A 128 -13.36 3.91 4.34
C LEU A 128 -13.67 2.92 3.19
N ARG A 129 -13.33 3.28 1.95
CA ARG A 129 -13.48 2.39 0.80
C ARG A 129 -12.64 1.13 0.94
N LEU A 130 -11.37 1.25 1.33
CA LEU A 130 -10.49 0.10 1.59
C LEU A 130 -11.05 -0.79 2.70
N SER A 131 -11.54 -0.20 3.79
CA SER A 131 -12.20 -0.95 4.86
C SER A 131 -13.41 -1.73 4.37
N ASN A 132 -14.24 -1.16 3.47
CA ASN A 132 -15.39 -1.85 2.90
C ASN A 132 -15.02 -3.03 2.00
N LEU A 133 -13.85 -3.00 1.37
CA LEU A 133 -13.33 -4.12 0.60
C LEU A 133 -12.76 -5.25 1.48
N LEU A 134 -12.43 -4.96 2.74
CA LEU A 134 -11.96 -5.97 3.69
C LEU A 134 -13.12 -6.84 4.16
N ARG A 135 -12.88 -8.14 4.22
CA ARG A 135 -13.76 -9.08 4.92
C ARG A 135 -13.74 -8.82 6.43
N ILE A 136 -14.77 -9.26 7.13
CA ILE A 136 -14.78 -9.29 8.60
C ILE A 136 -13.59 -10.11 9.08
N GLY A 137 -12.86 -9.58 10.05
CA GLY A 137 -11.57 -10.13 10.52
C GLY A 137 -10.40 -9.90 9.55
N GLY A 138 -10.63 -9.24 8.41
CA GLY A 138 -9.57 -8.79 7.51
C GLY A 138 -8.82 -7.59 8.07
N ARG A 139 -7.68 -7.24 7.46
CA ARG A 139 -6.81 -6.16 7.97
C ARG A 139 -6.30 -5.24 6.87
N LEU A 140 -6.14 -3.98 7.24
CA LEU A 140 -5.46 -2.97 6.45
C LEU A 140 -4.07 -2.73 7.05
N VAL A 141 -3.02 -2.76 6.22
CA VAL A 141 -1.63 -2.55 6.63
C VAL A 141 -1.02 -1.40 5.83
N THR A 142 -0.78 -0.27 6.49
CA THR A 142 -0.03 0.83 5.89
C THR A 142 1.41 0.78 6.35
N ILE A 143 2.33 0.67 5.39
CA ILE A 143 3.76 0.75 5.63
C ILE A 143 4.18 2.20 5.45
N LEU A 144 4.72 2.82 6.49
CA LEU A 144 5.38 4.11 6.41
C LEU A 144 6.88 3.89 6.25
N GLN A 145 7.42 4.56 5.26
CA GLN A 145 8.86 4.64 5.08
C GLN A 145 9.26 6.10 5.31
N PRO A 146 9.81 6.43 6.49
CA PRO A 146 10.27 7.78 6.74
C PRO A 146 11.34 8.13 5.70
N GLN A 147 11.14 9.24 5.00
CA GLN A 147 12.23 9.82 4.23
C GLN A 147 13.20 10.49 5.23
N TRP A 148 14.48 10.45 4.94
CA TRP A 148 15.57 10.98 5.80
C TRP A 148 15.36 12.43 6.28
N SER A 149 14.47 13.18 5.64
CA SER A 149 14.11 14.55 5.99
C SER A 149 12.94 14.67 6.98
N LEU A 150 12.25 13.57 7.29
CA LEU A 150 11.15 13.63 8.22
C LEU A 150 11.68 13.61 9.65
N GLN A 151 11.66 14.78 10.28
CA GLN A 151 11.86 14.93 11.70
C GLN A 151 10.86 14.00 12.44
N GLU A 152 11.24 13.56 13.64
CA GLU A 152 10.40 12.72 14.51
C GLU A 152 8.94 13.24 14.64
N LYS A 153 8.76 14.56 14.67
CA LYS A 153 7.45 15.22 14.68
C LYS A 153 6.59 14.87 13.45
N SER A 154 7.19 14.79 12.27
CA SER A 154 6.47 14.49 11.02
C SER A 154 6.02 13.04 10.97
N LEU A 155 6.85 12.11 11.47
CA LEU A 155 6.45 10.71 11.59
C LEU A 155 5.30 10.54 12.58
N ARG A 156 5.40 11.17 13.76
CA ARG A 156 4.33 11.13 14.76
C ARG A 156 3.02 11.67 14.20
N HIS A 157 3.04 12.82 13.54
CA HIS A 157 1.86 13.39 12.91
C HIS A 157 1.25 12.48 11.84
N ALA A 158 2.07 11.85 10.99
CA ALA A 158 1.58 10.89 10.00
C ALA A 158 0.93 9.66 10.65
N LEU A 159 1.52 9.15 11.73
CA LEU A 159 0.96 8.03 12.51
C LEU A 159 -0.39 8.39 13.11
N GLU A 160 -0.49 9.57 13.76
CA GLU A 160 -1.74 10.08 14.35
C GLU A 160 -2.84 10.21 13.30
N LYS A 161 -2.53 10.80 12.15
CA LYS A 161 -3.49 10.96 11.04
C LYS A 161 -3.97 9.63 10.47
N ILE A 162 -3.08 8.67 10.27
CA ILE A 162 -3.49 7.35 9.76
C ILE A 162 -4.34 6.62 10.79
N GLN A 163 -4.03 6.75 12.08
CA GLN A 163 -4.88 6.18 13.13
C GLN A 163 -6.29 6.79 13.13
N GLU A 164 -6.40 8.12 12.96
CA GLU A 164 -7.70 8.80 12.81
C GLU A 164 -8.48 8.21 11.62
N TYR A 165 -7.87 8.12 10.43
CA TYR A 165 -8.50 7.54 9.24
C TYR A 165 -8.92 6.08 9.43
N TYR A 166 -8.12 5.29 10.15
CA TYR A 166 -8.46 3.91 10.45
C TYR A 166 -9.70 3.81 11.35
N LEU A 167 -9.76 4.64 12.40
CA LEU A 167 -10.91 4.69 13.30
C LEU A 167 -12.17 5.16 12.57
N GLU A 168 -12.08 6.22 11.77
CA GLU A 168 -13.18 6.74 10.93
C GLU A 168 -13.65 5.69 9.91
N ALA A 169 -12.75 4.87 9.38
CA ALA A 169 -13.06 3.76 8.49
C ALA A 169 -13.64 2.52 9.21
N GLY A 170 -13.84 2.59 10.53
CA GLY A 170 -14.38 1.50 11.34
C GLY A 170 -13.40 0.35 11.56
N LEU A 171 -12.10 0.60 11.46
CA LEU A 171 -11.07 -0.37 11.82
C LEU A 171 -10.79 -0.31 13.33
N THR A 172 -10.55 -1.47 13.92
CA THR A 172 -10.29 -1.66 15.34
C THR A 172 -8.95 -2.33 15.58
N ASP A 173 -8.55 -2.54 16.83
CA ASP A 173 -7.30 -3.22 17.21
C ASP A 173 -6.09 -2.69 16.43
N ILE A 174 -5.92 -1.36 16.44
CA ILE A 174 -4.85 -0.69 15.69
C ILE A 174 -3.52 -0.96 16.36
N ARG A 175 -2.58 -1.56 15.61
CA ARG A 175 -1.25 -1.94 16.09
C ARG A 175 -0.18 -1.24 15.29
N ILE A 176 0.86 -0.76 15.96
CA ILE A 176 2.03 -0.13 15.34
C ILE A 176 3.26 -0.98 15.62
N ARG A 177 4.05 -1.23 14.57
CA ARG A 177 5.32 -1.92 14.68
C ARG A 177 6.41 -1.13 14.00
N TYR A 178 7.49 -0.93 14.68
CA TYR A 178 8.68 -0.24 14.18
C TYR A 178 9.71 -1.25 13.70
N LYS A 179 10.31 -0.99 12.57
CA LYS A 179 11.56 -1.61 12.16
C LYS A 179 12.69 -0.74 12.70
N ASP A 180 13.64 -1.34 13.42
CA ASP A 180 14.76 -0.64 14.06
C ASP A 180 14.24 0.43 15.05
N ALA A 181 13.98 0.02 16.30
CA ALA A 181 13.26 0.82 17.29
C ALA A 181 13.92 2.17 17.63
N ASP A 182 15.27 2.21 17.65
CA ASP A 182 16.02 3.42 18.02
C ASP A 182 16.05 4.47 16.89
N THR A 183 16.05 4.02 15.64
CA THR A 183 15.99 4.89 14.46
C THR A 183 15.11 4.22 13.41
N PRO A 184 13.79 4.43 13.47
CA PRO A 184 12.86 3.69 12.64
C PRO A 184 13.10 3.89 11.15
N THR A 185 13.48 2.82 10.44
CA THR A 185 13.64 2.81 8.98
C THR A 185 12.34 2.49 8.25
N ALA A 186 11.39 1.87 8.95
CA ALA A 186 10.01 1.68 8.50
C ALA A 186 9.06 1.50 9.70
N VAL A 187 7.79 1.82 9.50
CA VAL A 187 6.73 1.62 10.48
C VAL A 187 5.54 0.95 9.80
N ALA A 188 5.00 -0.09 10.39
CA ALA A 188 3.76 -0.72 9.94
C ALA A 188 2.62 -0.36 10.90
N ILE A 189 1.52 0.15 10.34
CA ILE A 189 0.26 0.36 11.05
C ILE A 189 -0.72 -0.68 10.52
N THR A 190 -1.29 -1.46 11.42
CA THR A 190 -2.28 -2.49 11.09
C THR A 190 -3.57 -2.21 11.85
N GLY A 191 -4.70 -2.18 11.14
CA GLY A 191 -6.03 -2.11 11.73
C GLY A 191 -6.89 -3.25 11.20
N TYR A 192 -7.82 -3.74 12.00
CA TYR A 192 -8.66 -4.90 11.69
C TYR A 192 -10.12 -4.49 11.48
N LYS A 193 -10.77 -5.11 10.49
CA LYS A 193 -12.21 -4.96 10.25
C LYS A 193 -12.97 -5.80 11.28
N ALA A 194 -13.82 -5.13 12.09
CA ALA A 194 -14.71 -5.77 13.05
C ALA A 194 -15.89 -6.50 12.36
#